data_e632c78e7373ba217f16b5a925a1f3a0
#
_entry.id   e632c78e7373ba217f16b5a925a1f3a0
#
_cell.length_a   1.000
_cell.length_b   1.000
_cell.length_c   1.000
_cell.angle_alpha   90.00
_cell.angle_beta   90.00
_cell.angle_gamma   90.00
#
_symmetry.space_group_name_H-M   'P 1'
#
loop_
_entity.id
_entity.type
_entity.pdbx_description
1 polymer ?
#
loop_
_entity_poly.entity_id
_entity_poly.type
_entity_poly.pdbx_seq_one_letter_code
_entity_poly.pdbx_strand_id
1 'polypeptide(L)'
;MRISLCVPMYNESSIIEQTARTLYGYMSENFGDDFEIIFADDGSRDGSSDIVKNLDLPNVLVVGYEKNQGKGCAVRHGVLASNGDIVIFTDADLAYGVEVIKEAVEIMDRGEYSVLVASRAKHKEGYEGYTLIRKIASKTYIKVLNLFGGIKISDAQCGFKAFVGEKGRRIFSLCKTNNFAFDLEVILIAQKMKLKIYELPAKIINHRESKVNVIKDAFKMMKEIAKIKKNISKMDF
;
A
#
# COMPACT_ATOMS: atom_id res chain seq x y z
N MET A 1 -14.60 -1.34 -16.43
CA MET A 1 -14.20 -1.52 -15.00
C MET A 1 -13.24 -0.42 -14.64
N ARG A 2 -13.59 0.41 -13.69
CA ARG A 2 -12.78 1.57 -13.28
C ARG A 2 -11.74 1.20 -12.21
N ILE A 3 -10.52 1.73 -12.36
CA ILE A 3 -9.40 1.46 -11.46
C ILE A 3 -9.04 2.74 -10.71
N SER A 4 -8.92 2.66 -9.38
CA SER A 4 -8.36 3.74 -8.56
C SER A 4 -6.97 3.36 -8.10
N LEU A 5 -5.98 4.18 -8.42
CA LEU A 5 -4.59 4.00 -7.97
C LEU A 5 -4.26 5.05 -6.91
N CYS A 6 -4.09 4.64 -5.66
CA CYS A 6 -3.75 5.49 -4.53
C CYS A 6 -2.24 5.52 -4.29
N VAL A 7 -1.64 6.70 -4.25
CA VAL A 7 -0.21 6.92 -4.05
C VAL A 7 0.00 7.82 -2.83
N PRO A 8 0.34 7.27 -1.65
CA PRO A 8 0.67 8.10 -0.50
C PRO A 8 1.99 8.83 -0.74
N MET A 9 2.04 10.12 -0.38
CA MET A 9 3.24 10.93 -0.49
C MET A 9 3.48 11.77 0.76
N TYR A 10 4.75 11.97 1.11
CA TYR A 10 5.18 12.89 2.16
C TYR A 10 6.60 13.40 1.91
N ASN A 11 6.72 14.67 1.51
CA ASN A 11 7.99 15.28 1.14
C ASN A 11 8.72 14.48 0.05
N GLU A 12 8.06 14.29 -1.08
CA GLU A 12 8.56 13.54 -2.25
C GLU A 12 8.81 14.44 -3.47
N SER A 13 9.02 15.76 -3.28
CA SER A 13 9.18 16.73 -4.37
C SER A 13 10.26 16.35 -5.39
N SER A 14 11.27 15.59 -4.97
CA SER A 14 12.37 15.15 -5.85
C SER A 14 12.00 14.08 -6.86
N ILE A 15 10.89 13.35 -6.64
CA ILE A 15 10.50 12.20 -7.49
C ILE A 15 9.05 12.27 -7.97
N ILE A 16 8.19 13.05 -7.29
CA ILE A 16 6.74 12.94 -7.46
C ILE A 16 6.26 13.32 -8.86
N GLU A 17 6.91 14.26 -9.53
CA GLU A 17 6.59 14.61 -10.90
C GLU A 17 6.80 13.44 -11.86
N GLN A 18 7.98 12.82 -11.79
CA GLN A 18 8.28 11.65 -12.62
C GLN A 18 7.35 10.50 -12.31
N THR A 19 7.06 10.25 -11.02
CA THR A 19 6.11 9.23 -10.58
C THR A 19 4.74 9.47 -11.19
N ALA A 20 4.21 10.70 -11.11
CA ALA A 20 2.90 11.04 -11.64
C ALA A 20 2.83 10.85 -13.17
N ARG A 21 3.84 11.33 -13.91
CA ARG A 21 3.90 11.15 -15.37
C ARG A 21 4.02 9.69 -15.78
N THR A 22 4.85 8.91 -15.07
CA THR A 22 5.05 7.48 -15.34
C THR A 22 3.75 6.70 -15.11
N LEU A 23 3.10 6.92 -13.96
CA LEU A 23 1.82 6.26 -13.64
C LEU A 23 0.72 6.67 -14.62
N TYR A 24 0.60 7.97 -14.92
CA TYR A 24 -0.41 8.46 -15.86
C TYR A 24 -0.23 7.84 -17.26
N GLY A 25 1.00 7.86 -17.79
CA GLY A 25 1.28 7.24 -19.09
C GLY A 25 0.93 5.76 -19.12
N TYR A 26 1.36 5.00 -18.11
CA TYR A 26 1.07 3.57 -17.99
C TYR A 26 -0.42 3.28 -17.89
N MET A 27 -1.14 4.03 -17.03
CA MET A 27 -2.58 3.85 -16.83
C MET A 27 -3.36 4.18 -18.09
N SER A 28 -3.04 5.29 -18.77
CA SER A 28 -3.67 5.69 -20.04
C SER A 28 -3.45 4.66 -21.14
N GLU A 29 -2.23 4.12 -21.27
CA GLU A 29 -1.90 3.12 -22.28
C GLU A 29 -2.65 1.80 -22.08
N ASN A 30 -2.79 1.34 -20.83
CA ASN A 30 -3.33 0.02 -20.51
C ASN A 30 -4.83 0.03 -20.21
N PHE A 31 -5.41 1.16 -19.75
CA PHE A 31 -6.79 1.23 -19.26
C PHE A 31 -7.61 2.37 -19.87
N GLY A 32 -7.06 3.11 -20.87
CA GLY A 32 -7.75 4.23 -21.53
C GLY A 32 -8.12 5.32 -20.52
N ASP A 33 -9.42 5.66 -20.43
CA ASP A 33 -9.95 6.65 -19.47
C ASP A 33 -10.59 6.01 -18.23
N ASP A 34 -10.58 4.67 -18.13
CA ASP A 34 -11.22 3.92 -17.05
C ASP A 34 -10.39 3.85 -15.76
N PHE A 35 -9.70 4.93 -15.44
CA PHE A 35 -8.90 5.02 -14.21
C PHE A 35 -9.00 6.38 -13.52
N GLU A 36 -8.51 6.43 -12.29
CA GLU A 36 -8.14 7.62 -11.56
C GLU A 36 -6.85 7.39 -10.76
N ILE A 37 -6.01 8.41 -10.63
CA ILE A 37 -4.82 8.37 -9.76
C ILE A 37 -5.02 9.38 -8.64
N ILE A 38 -4.91 8.91 -7.40
CA ILE A 38 -5.15 9.68 -6.19
C ILE A 38 -3.83 9.80 -5.43
N PHE A 39 -3.20 10.95 -5.47
CA PHE A 39 -2.06 11.26 -4.62
C PHE A 39 -2.56 11.68 -3.24
N ALA A 40 -2.23 10.88 -2.22
CA ALA A 40 -2.66 11.12 -0.85
C ALA A 40 -1.53 11.76 -0.05
N ASP A 41 -1.61 13.09 0.15
CA ASP A 41 -0.57 13.88 0.79
C ASP A 41 -0.70 13.85 2.32
N ASP A 42 0.33 13.34 2.97
CA ASP A 42 0.47 13.27 4.44
C ASP A 42 1.02 14.59 5.04
N GLY A 43 0.59 15.73 4.51
CA GLY A 43 0.97 17.05 4.99
C GLY A 43 2.40 17.45 4.60
N SER A 44 2.76 17.28 3.33
CA SER A 44 4.05 17.70 2.77
C SER A 44 4.28 19.22 2.88
N ARG A 45 5.53 19.61 3.03
CA ARG A 45 5.97 21.01 3.13
C ARG A 45 7.00 21.39 2.09
N ASP A 46 7.32 20.48 1.18
CA ASP A 46 8.35 20.64 0.14
C ASP A 46 7.78 20.98 -1.24
N GLY A 47 6.48 21.24 -1.34
CA GLY A 47 5.79 21.54 -2.61
C GLY A 47 5.31 20.30 -3.38
N SER A 48 5.44 19.09 -2.83
CA SER A 48 5.02 17.83 -3.51
C SER A 48 3.58 17.89 -4.04
N SER A 49 2.64 18.40 -3.24
CA SER A 49 1.23 18.56 -3.65
C SER A 49 1.05 19.51 -4.83
N ASP A 50 1.75 20.63 -4.81
CA ASP A 50 1.63 21.65 -5.85
C ASP A 50 2.26 21.15 -7.16
N ILE A 51 3.37 20.42 -7.08
CA ILE A 51 3.98 19.77 -8.25
C ILE A 51 2.94 18.90 -8.95
N VAL A 52 2.26 17.99 -8.24
CA VAL A 52 1.26 17.10 -8.86
C VAL A 52 0.08 17.87 -9.42
N LYS A 53 -0.47 18.85 -8.68
CA LYS A 53 -1.61 19.68 -9.14
C LYS A 53 -1.29 20.46 -10.39
N ASN A 54 -0.07 21.02 -10.48
CA ASN A 54 0.37 21.82 -11.63
C ASN A 54 0.63 20.99 -12.90
N LEU A 55 0.65 19.66 -12.82
CA LEU A 55 0.73 18.80 -14.01
C LEU A 55 -0.56 18.83 -14.84
N ASP A 56 -1.67 19.22 -14.23
CA ASP A 56 -3.01 19.30 -14.86
C ASP A 56 -3.37 18.04 -15.69
N LEU A 57 -3.05 16.88 -15.14
CA LEU A 57 -3.30 15.60 -15.81
C LEU A 57 -4.76 15.17 -15.58
N PRO A 58 -5.50 14.80 -16.64
CA PRO A 58 -6.84 14.23 -16.50
C PRO A 58 -6.87 13.03 -15.55
N ASN A 59 -7.96 12.87 -14.81
CA ASN A 59 -8.15 11.74 -13.88
C ASN A 59 -7.08 11.63 -12.75
N VAL A 60 -6.30 12.69 -12.52
CA VAL A 60 -5.33 12.79 -11.42
C VAL A 60 -5.84 13.79 -10.40
N LEU A 61 -5.86 13.40 -9.13
CA LEU A 61 -6.28 14.27 -8.04
C LEU A 61 -5.34 14.15 -6.83
N VAL A 62 -5.28 15.23 -6.05
CA VAL A 62 -4.54 15.26 -4.79
C VAL A 62 -5.53 15.44 -3.65
N VAL A 63 -5.49 14.50 -2.69
CA VAL A 63 -6.21 14.58 -1.42
C VAL A 63 -5.19 14.62 -0.29
N GLY A 64 -5.55 15.22 0.85
CA GLY A 64 -4.60 15.28 1.97
C GLY A 64 -5.06 16.20 3.09
N TYR A 65 -4.14 16.52 3.98
CA TYR A 65 -4.35 17.34 5.18
C TYR A 65 -3.06 18.07 5.56
N GLU A 66 -3.17 19.14 6.37
CA GLU A 66 -2.04 20.05 6.67
C GLU A 66 -0.91 19.42 7.52
N LYS A 67 -1.25 18.49 8.42
CA LYS A 67 -0.29 17.93 9.41
C LYS A 67 -0.04 16.47 9.17
N ASN A 68 1.23 16.08 9.09
CA ASN A 68 1.63 14.68 8.98
C ASN A 68 0.98 13.82 10.08
N GLN A 69 0.29 12.78 9.68
CA GLN A 69 -0.37 11.81 10.54
C GLN A 69 0.17 10.40 10.35
N GLY A 70 0.96 10.17 9.32
CA GLY A 70 1.61 8.91 8.98
C GLY A 70 1.00 8.19 7.79
N LYS A 71 1.82 7.36 7.15
CA LYS A 71 1.51 6.66 5.88
C LYS A 71 0.14 5.97 5.89
N GLY A 72 -0.22 5.28 6.98
CA GLY A 72 -1.51 4.59 7.07
C GLY A 72 -2.70 5.54 7.01
N CYS A 73 -2.56 6.76 7.54
CA CYS A 73 -3.58 7.79 7.42
C CYS A 73 -3.70 8.27 5.96
N ALA A 74 -2.58 8.52 5.28
CA ALA A 74 -2.58 8.94 3.88
C ALA A 74 -3.21 7.89 2.97
N VAL A 75 -2.80 6.62 3.08
CA VAL A 75 -3.40 5.52 2.31
C VAL A 75 -4.90 5.41 2.56
N ARG A 76 -5.33 5.50 3.83
CA ARG A 76 -6.75 5.50 4.19
C ARG A 76 -7.51 6.64 3.54
N HIS A 77 -6.96 7.86 3.53
CA HIS A 77 -7.57 9.01 2.86
C HIS A 77 -7.72 8.77 1.36
N GLY A 78 -6.67 8.29 0.69
CA GLY A 78 -6.70 7.99 -0.74
C GLY A 78 -7.72 6.90 -1.08
N VAL A 79 -7.72 5.79 -0.34
CA VAL A 79 -8.67 4.68 -0.57
C VAL A 79 -10.12 5.11 -0.32
N LEU A 80 -10.38 5.90 0.71
CA LEU A 80 -11.75 6.38 1.00
C LEU A 80 -12.25 7.42 -0.01
N ALA A 81 -11.35 8.16 -0.66
CA ALA A 81 -11.68 9.08 -1.74
C ALA A 81 -11.88 8.39 -3.10
N SER A 82 -11.50 7.12 -3.23
CA SER A 82 -11.55 6.37 -4.48
C SER A 82 -12.96 5.93 -4.88
N ASN A 83 -13.20 5.84 -6.20
CA ASN A 83 -14.48 5.42 -6.77
C ASN A 83 -14.39 4.17 -7.65
N GLY A 84 -13.18 3.61 -7.86
CA GLY A 84 -12.96 2.46 -8.72
C GLY A 84 -13.59 1.16 -8.22
N ASP A 85 -13.83 0.26 -9.17
CA ASP A 85 -14.24 -1.13 -8.92
C ASP A 85 -13.10 -1.94 -8.30
N ILE A 86 -11.86 -1.61 -8.73
CA ILE A 86 -10.61 -2.08 -8.11
C ILE A 86 -9.88 -0.86 -7.56
N VAL A 87 -9.43 -0.96 -6.31
CA VAL A 87 -8.60 0.06 -5.65
C VAL A 87 -7.23 -0.54 -5.36
N ILE A 88 -6.20 0.11 -5.86
CA ILE A 88 -4.80 -0.29 -5.66
C ILE A 88 -4.10 0.81 -4.88
N PHE A 89 -3.23 0.48 -3.94
CA PHE A 89 -2.24 1.43 -3.48
C PHE A 89 -0.81 0.95 -3.79
N THR A 90 0.06 1.90 -4.15
CA THR A 90 1.49 1.69 -4.37
C THR A 90 2.29 2.85 -3.81
N ASP A 91 3.56 2.59 -3.47
CA ASP A 91 4.46 3.62 -2.96
C ASP A 91 4.90 4.59 -4.07
N ALA A 92 5.15 5.86 -3.72
CA ALA A 92 5.54 6.90 -4.66
C ALA A 92 6.90 6.64 -5.34
N ASP A 93 7.75 5.79 -4.78
CA ASP A 93 9.03 5.39 -5.36
C ASP A 93 8.92 4.27 -6.41
N LEU A 94 7.70 3.78 -6.66
CA LEU A 94 7.41 2.69 -7.59
C LEU A 94 8.32 1.47 -7.37
N ALA A 95 8.54 1.09 -6.13
CA ALA A 95 9.46 0.04 -5.74
C ALA A 95 9.25 -1.29 -6.49
N TYR A 96 8.02 -1.58 -6.92
CA TYR A 96 7.63 -2.81 -7.63
C TYR A 96 7.43 -2.62 -9.12
N GLY A 97 7.71 -1.42 -9.66
CA GLY A 97 7.43 -1.05 -11.05
C GLY A 97 5.95 -0.78 -11.30
N VAL A 98 5.62 -0.51 -12.55
CA VAL A 98 4.24 -0.24 -12.97
C VAL A 98 3.54 -1.46 -13.55
N GLU A 99 4.29 -2.44 -14.04
CA GLU A 99 3.77 -3.66 -14.68
C GLU A 99 2.94 -4.50 -13.71
N VAL A 100 3.27 -4.47 -12.43
CA VAL A 100 2.54 -5.16 -11.35
C VAL A 100 1.08 -4.70 -11.26
N ILE A 101 0.76 -3.48 -11.72
CA ILE A 101 -0.60 -2.92 -11.71
C ILE A 101 -1.51 -3.75 -12.64
N LYS A 102 -1.08 -3.97 -13.88
CA LYS A 102 -1.86 -4.74 -14.86
C LYS A 102 -2.06 -6.18 -14.41
N GLU A 103 -0.99 -6.83 -13.92
CA GLU A 103 -1.08 -8.20 -13.39
C GLU A 103 -2.07 -8.29 -12.23
N ALA A 104 -2.04 -7.31 -11.31
CA ALA A 104 -2.98 -7.25 -10.19
C ALA A 104 -4.42 -7.07 -10.67
N VAL A 105 -4.67 -6.19 -11.64
CA VAL A 105 -5.99 -5.96 -12.22
C VAL A 105 -6.52 -7.23 -12.88
N GLU A 106 -5.72 -7.91 -13.69
CA GLU A 106 -6.11 -9.16 -14.36
C GLU A 106 -6.49 -10.27 -13.38
N ILE A 107 -5.78 -10.37 -12.24
CA ILE A 107 -6.09 -11.35 -11.19
C ILE A 107 -7.39 -10.97 -10.46
N MET A 108 -7.55 -9.69 -10.13
CA MET A 108 -8.72 -9.21 -9.40
C MET A 108 -10.00 -9.26 -10.24
N ASP A 109 -9.89 -9.01 -11.54
CA ASP A 109 -11.03 -9.05 -12.49
C ASP A 109 -11.63 -10.46 -12.63
N ARG A 110 -10.87 -11.52 -12.37
CA ARG A 110 -11.40 -12.91 -12.32
C ARG A 110 -12.45 -13.12 -11.24
N GLY A 111 -12.55 -12.21 -10.26
CA GLY A 111 -13.56 -12.26 -9.20
C GLY A 111 -13.31 -13.32 -8.11
N GLU A 112 -12.18 -14.03 -8.15
CA GLU A 112 -11.88 -15.08 -7.17
C GLU A 112 -11.41 -14.55 -5.82
N TYR A 113 -10.77 -13.36 -5.82
CA TYR A 113 -10.13 -12.75 -4.68
C TYR A 113 -10.71 -11.38 -4.39
N SER A 114 -10.77 -11.01 -3.11
CA SER A 114 -11.22 -9.70 -2.67
C SER A 114 -10.06 -8.76 -2.30
N VAL A 115 -8.90 -9.34 -2.02
CA VAL A 115 -7.67 -8.63 -1.65
C VAL A 115 -6.49 -9.30 -2.35
N LEU A 116 -5.57 -8.49 -2.87
CA LEU A 116 -4.29 -8.94 -3.41
C LEU A 116 -3.18 -8.21 -2.65
N VAL A 117 -2.14 -8.93 -2.25
CA VAL A 117 -0.96 -8.40 -1.57
C VAL A 117 0.28 -8.85 -2.33
N ALA A 118 1.11 -7.91 -2.76
CA ALA A 118 2.41 -8.28 -3.30
C ALA A 118 3.29 -8.90 -2.21
N SER A 119 4.07 -9.91 -2.57
CA SER A 119 4.91 -10.66 -1.63
C SER A 119 6.31 -10.90 -2.17
N ARG A 120 7.29 -10.29 -1.51
CA ARG A 120 8.72 -10.55 -1.76
C ARG A 120 9.12 -11.98 -1.39
N ALA A 121 8.43 -12.55 -0.40
CA ALA A 121 8.70 -13.90 0.06
C ALA A 121 8.30 -14.99 -0.95
N LYS A 122 7.37 -14.68 -1.85
CA LYS A 122 6.91 -15.59 -2.91
C LYS A 122 7.74 -15.49 -4.19
N HIS A 123 8.52 -14.40 -4.39
CA HIS A 123 9.36 -14.22 -5.56
C HIS A 123 10.78 -14.73 -5.33
N LYS A 124 11.38 -15.42 -6.32
CA LYS A 124 12.75 -15.97 -6.22
C LYS A 124 13.79 -14.88 -5.93
N GLU A 125 13.63 -13.72 -6.57
CA GLU A 125 14.49 -12.54 -6.46
C GLU A 125 13.91 -11.45 -5.55
N GLY A 126 12.88 -11.73 -4.77
CA GLY A 126 12.14 -10.74 -3.98
C GLY A 126 12.98 -9.97 -2.94
N TYR A 127 14.16 -10.48 -2.62
CA TYR A 127 15.15 -9.85 -1.72
C TYR A 127 16.48 -9.54 -2.44
N GLU A 128 16.46 -9.43 -3.76
CA GLU A 128 17.63 -9.01 -4.52
C GLU A 128 18.06 -7.59 -4.10
N GLY A 129 19.36 -7.32 -4.07
CA GLY A 129 19.90 -6.03 -3.61
C GLY A 129 19.89 -5.80 -2.08
N TYR A 130 19.30 -6.71 -1.29
CA TYR A 130 19.36 -6.59 0.17
C TYR A 130 20.70 -7.13 0.69
N THR A 131 21.32 -6.40 1.64
CA THR A 131 22.43 -6.95 2.44
C THR A 131 21.95 -8.18 3.21
N LEU A 132 22.87 -9.09 3.53
CA LEU A 132 22.53 -10.32 4.27
C LEU A 132 21.83 -10.00 5.61
N ILE A 133 22.33 -8.99 6.32
CA ILE A 133 21.76 -8.51 7.59
C ILE A 133 20.33 -8.00 7.38
N ARG A 134 20.09 -7.19 6.36
CA ARG A 134 18.76 -6.66 6.04
C ARG A 134 17.78 -7.77 5.64
N LYS A 135 18.25 -8.78 4.90
CA LYS A 135 17.46 -9.94 4.51
C LYS A 135 17.04 -10.79 5.71
N ILE A 136 17.96 -11.06 6.64
CA ILE A 136 17.68 -11.80 7.88
C ILE A 136 16.71 -11.00 8.75
N ALA A 137 16.97 -9.71 8.96
CA ALA A 137 16.12 -8.83 9.75
C ALA A 137 14.70 -8.77 9.20
N SER A 138 14.53 -8.60 7.89
CA SER A 138 13.22 -8.58 7.22
C SER A 138 12.48 -9.91 7.40
N LYS A 139 13.14 -11.04 7.16
CA LYS A 139 12.52 -12.37 7.34
C LYS A 139 12.14 -12.66 8.79
N THR A 140 13.00 -12.30 9.74
CA THR A 140 12.72 -12.47 11.18
C THR A 140 11.54 -11.60 11.60
N TYR A 141 11.50 -10.35 11.14
CA TYR A 141 10.41 -9.42 11.40
C TYR A 141 9.07 -9.96 10.87
N ILE A 142 9.01 -10.45 9.64
CA ILE A 142 7.81 -11.07 9.07
C ILE A 142 7.38 -12.30 9.90
N LYS A 143 8.32 -13.16 10.31
CA LYS A 143 8.01 -14.31 11.18
C LYS A 143 7.40 -13.87 12.52
N VAL A 144 7.94 -12.83 13.12
CA VAL A 144 7.40 -12.26 14.37
C VAL A 144 5.98 -11.72 14.16
N LEU A 145 5.76 -10.96 13.08
CA LEU A 145 4.43 -10.47 12.72
C LEU A 145 3.41 -11.59 12.52
N ASN A 146 3.80 -12.66 11.82
CA ASN A 146 2.93 -13.80 11.56
C ASN A 146 2.60 -14.55 12.87
N LEU A 147 3.60 -14.78 13.72
CA LEU A 147 3.41 -15.52 14.97
C LEU A 147 2.55 -14.75 15.97
N PHE A 148 2.89 -13.49 16.23
CA PHE A 148 2.17 -12.65 17.22
C PHE A 148 0.94 -11.94 16.61
N GLY A 149 0.95 -11.62 15.34
CA GLY A 149 -0.16 -11.03 14.61
C GLY A 149 -1.29 -12.02 14.32
N GLY A 150 -0.97 -13.29 14.09
CA GLY A 150 -1.93 -14.28 13.58
C GLY A 150 -2.20 -14.10 12.08
N ILE A 151 -1.22 -13.54 11.36
CA ILE A 151 -1.32 -13.29 9.92
C ILE A 151 -1.04 -14.57 9.15
N LYS A 152 -1.88 -14.89 8.18
CA LYS A 152 -1.78 -16.09 7.34
C LYS A 152 -1.20 -15.81 5.95
N ILE A 153 -0.42 -14.74 5.80
CA ILE A 153 0.25 -14.37 4.54
C ILE A 153 1.74 -14.20 4.76
N SER A 154 2.51 -14.34 3.68
CA SER A 154 3.96 -14.40 3.75
C SER A 154 4.65 -13.03 3.86
N ASP A 155 4.01 -11.93 3.39
CA ASP A 155 4.57 -10.56 3.43
C ASP A 155 3.47 -9.50 3.55
N ALA A 156 3.03 -9.20 4.78
CA ALA A 156 1.99 -8.21 5.03
C ALA A 156 2.42 -6.75 4.72
N GLN A 157 3.73 -6.48 4.74
CA GLN A 157 4.26 -5.11 4.68
C GLN A 157 4.76 -4.69 3.29
N CYS A 158 4.41 -5.42 2.27
CA CYS A 158 4.69 -5.02 0.90
C CYS A 158 3.87 -3.77 0.54
N GLY A 159 4.52 -2.74 0.00
CA GLY A 159 3.91 -1.44 -0.34
C GLY A 159 3.03 -1.46 -1.59
N PHE A 160 2.57 -2.63 -2.01
CA PHE A 160 1.61 -2.79 -3.11
C PHE A 160 0.49 -3.74 -2.70
N LYS A 161 -0.75 -3.25 -2.76
CA LYS A 161 -1.94 -4.04 -2.50
C LYS A 161 -3.10 -3.60 -3.39
N ALA A 162 -3.95 -4.56 -3.78
CA ALA A 162 -5.18 -4.28 -4.51
C ALA A 162 -6.40 -4.87 -3.78
N PHE A 163 -7.55 -4.26 -3.98
CA PHE A 163 -8.80 -4.60 -3.33
C PHE A 163 -9.95 -4.50 -4.32
N VAL A 164 -10.96 -5.36 -4.20
CA VAL A 164 -12.28 -5.03 -4.72
C VAL A 164 -12.71 -3.73 -4.06
N GLY A 165 -13.10 -2.72 -4.84
CA GLY A 165 -13.24 -1.34 -4.39
C GLY A 165 -14.13 -1.17 -3.16
N GLU A 166 -15.33 -1.75 -3.18
CA GLU A 166 -16.24 -1.74 -2.02
C GLU A 166 -15.60 -2.36 -0.77
N LYS A 167 -14.91 -3.51 -0.93
CA LYS A 167 -14.28 -4.23 0.18
C LYS A 167 -13.07 -3.44 0.71
N GLY A 168 -12.27 -2.85 -0.18
CA GLY A 168 -11.15 -1.98 0.18
C GLY A 168 -11.63 -0.77 1.00
N ARG A 169 -12.58 -0.01 0.49
CA ARG A 169 -13.17 1.13 1.22
C ARG A 169 -13.75 0.71 2.57
N ARG A 170 -14.42 -0.45 2.65
CA ARG A 170 -14.94 -0.98 3.92
C ARG A 170 -13.81 -1.32 4.90
N ILE A 171 -12.74 -2.00 4.48
CA ILE A 171 -11.57 -2.29 5.32
C ILE A 171 -10.98 -0.99 5.86
N PHE A 172 -10.69 -0.02 4.97
CA PHE A 172 -10.03 1.23 5.36
C PHE A 172 -10.93 2.13 6.24
N SER A 173 -12.25 2.06 6.11
CA SER A 173 -13.18 2.76 7.03
C SER A 173 -13.09 2.25 8.47
N LEU A 174 -12.65 1.01 8.66
CA LEU A 174 -12.48 0.37 9.97
C LEU A 174 -11.07 0.55 10.55
N CYS A 175 -10.08 0.85 9.69
CA CYS A 175 -8.69 1.05 10.10
C CYS A 175 -8.53 2.30 11.00
N LYS A 176 -7.73 2.16 12.05
CA LYS A 176 -7.41 3.23 13.02
C LYS A 176 -5.93 3.52 13.11
N THR A 177 -5.08 2.65 12.57
CA THR A 177 -3.63 2.76 12.62
C THR A 177 -3.13 3.72 11.56
N ASN A 178 -2.40 4.76 11.98
CA ASN A 178 -1.90 5.80 11.09
C ASN A 178 -0.46 5.58 10.61
N ASN A 179 0.33 4.81 11.36
CA ASN A 179 1.74 4.53 11.07
C ASN A 179 1.91 3.28 10.17
N PHE A 180 3.16 2.82 9.99
CA PHE A 180 3.49 1.64 9.17
C PHE A 180 2.83 0.32 9.61
N ALA A 181 2.25 0.25 10.83
CA ALA A 181 1.54 -0.93 11.25
C ALA A 181 0.13 -1.06 10.62
N PHE A 182 -0.32 -0.08 9.85
CA PHE A 182 -1.60 -0.11 9.13
C PHE A 182 -1.72 -1.32 8.19
N ASP A 183 -0.62 -1.70 7.55
CA ASP A 183 -0.58 -2.87 6.67
C ASP A 183 -1.04 -4.15 7.38
N LEU A 184 -0.62 -4.31 8.63
CA LEU A 184 -1.04 -5.40 9.48
C LEU A 184 -2.53 -5.31 9.80
N GLU A 185 -3.02 -4.12 10.17
CA GLU A 185 -4.43 -3.90 10.51
C GLU A 185 -5.34 -4.23 9.31
N VAL A 186 -4.99 -3.77 8.12
CA VAL A 186 -5.70 -4.06 6.87
C VAL A 186 -5.85 -5.57 6.65
N ILE A 187 -4.77 -6.32 6.78
CA ILE A 187 -4.79 -7.77 6.57
C ILE A 187 -5.61 -8.50 7.64
N LEU A 188 -5.48 -8.11 8.90
CA LEU A 188 -6.25 -8.71 9.99
C LEU A 188 -7.76 -8.43 9.86
N ILE A 189 -8.15 -7.22 9.43
CA ILE A 189 -9.54 -6.90 9.15
C ILE A 189 -10.04 -7.75 7.96
N ALA A 190 -9.29 -7.83 6.86
CA ALA A 190 -9.66 -8.66 5.71
C ALA A 190 -9.83 -10.14 6.11
N GLN A 191 -8.94 -10.68 6.95
CA GLN A 191 -9.05 -12.06 7.46
C GLN A 191 -10.28 -12.24 8.35
N LYS A 192 -10.59 -11.27 9.23
CA LYS A 192 -11.78 -11.33 10.09
C LYS A 192 -13.07 -11.25 9.27
N MET A 193 -13.08 -10.47 8.19
CA MET A 193 -14.16 -10.43 7.19
C MET A 193 -14.22 -11.70 6.32
N LYS A 194 -13.33 -12.67 6.52
CA LYS A 194 -13.21 -13.93 5.74
C LYS A 194 -13.01 -13.69 4.23
N LEU A 195 -12.37 -12.58 3.87
CA LEU A 195 -12.06 -12.27 2.48
C LEU A 195 -10.94 -13.16 1.95
N LYS A 196 -11.07 -13.59 0.70
CA LYS A 196 -10.02 -14.34 0.02
C LYS A 196 -8.88 -13.41 -0.37
N ILE A 197 -7.66 -13.74 0.06
CA ILE A 197 -6.44 -12.95 -0.19
C ILE A 197 -5.55 -13.72 -1.16
N TYR A 198 -5.10 -13.07 -2.23
CA TYR A 198 -4.09 -13.57 -3.13
C TYR A 198 -2.73 -12.96 -2.78
N GLU A 199 -1.66 -13.76 -2.81
CA GLU A 199 -0.28 -13.28 -2.65
C GLU A 199 0.40 -13.28 -4.01
N LEU A 200 0.58 -12.09 -4.59
CA LEU A 200 1.27 -11.89 -5.86
C LEU A 200 2.78 -11.91 -5.65
N PRO A 201 3.53 -12.84 -6.27
CA PRO A 201 4.99 -12.81 -6.21
C PRO A 201 5.52 -11.50 -6.82
N ALA A 202 6.29 -10.72 -6.07
CA ALA A 202 6.83 -9.46 -6.54
C ALA A 202 8.28 -9.26 -6.10
N LYS A 203 9.09 -8.63 -6.97
CA LYS A 203 10.44 -8.20 -6.64
C LYS A 203 10.53 -6.68 -6.57
N ILE A 204 11.47 -6.19 -5.80
CA ILE A 204 11.81 -4.77 -5.78
C ILE A 204 12.72 -4.48 -6.96
N ILE A 205 12.30 -3.54 -7.81
CA ILE A 205 13.10 -3.08 -8.95
C ILE A 205 13.74 -1.71 -8.69
N ASN A 206 13.10 -0.87 -7.88
CA ASN A 206 13.64 0.44 -7.47
C ASN A 206 14.04 0.38 -6.00
N HIS A 207 15.35 0.41 -5.74
CA HIS A 207 15.90 0.36 -4.40
C HIS A 207 16.12 1.78 -3.87
N ARG A 208 15.36 2.17 -2.86
CA ARG A 208 15.60 3.39 -2.08
C ARG A 208 16.16 3.04 -0.70
N GLU A 209 17.03 3.89 -0.16
CA GLU A 209 17.55 3.70 1.19
C GLU A 209 16.41 3.75 2.21
N SER A 210 16.30 2.71 3.04
CA SER A 210 15.29 2.65 4.09
C SER A 210 15.81 3.34 5.36
N LYS A 211 15.05 4.30 5.87
CA LYS A 211 15.36 5.01 7.14
C LYS A 211 14.88 4.22 8.39
N VAL A 212 14.52 2.95 8.26
CA VAL A 212 13.94 2.14 9.35
C VAL A 212 15.02 1.59 10.28
N ASN A 213 14.90 1.87 11.58
CA ASN A 213 15.74 1.27 12.62
C ASN A 213 15.08 -0.01 13.14
N VAL A 214 15.56 -1.17 12.66
CA VAL A 214 14.91 -2.49 12.83
C VAL A 214 14.62 -2.83 14.30
N ILE A 215 15.56 -2.55 15.25
CA ILE A 215 15.39 -2.97 16.66
C ILE A 215 14.40 -2.07 17.40
N LYS A 216 14.55 -0.76 17.26
CA LYS A 216 13.68 0.22 17.94
C LYS A 216 12.24 0.13 17.41
N ASP A 217 12.10 -0.10 16.12
CA ASP A 217 10.81 -0.19 15.46
C ASP A 217 10.11 -1.53 15.76
N ALA A 218 10.85 -2.62 16.01
CA ALA A 218 10.28 -3.92 16.38
C ALA A 218 9.51 -3.85 17.72
N PHE A 219 10.07 -3.23 18.76
CA PHE A 219 9.37 -3.06 20.05
C PHE A 219 8.11 -2.19 19.95
N LYS A 220 8.19 -1.10 19.16
CA LYS A 220 7.05 -0.24 18.90
C LYS A 220 5.94 -1.00 18.16
N MET A 221 6.33 -1.82 17.20
CA MET A 221 5.43 -2.64 16.42
C MET A 221 4.70 -3.68 17.29
N MET A 222 5.38 -4.33 18.25
CA MET A 222 4.73 -5.31 19.14
C MET A 222 3.60 -4.68 19.97
N LYS A 223 3.80 -3.45 20.45
CA LYS A 223 2.74 -2.69 21.15
C LYS A 223 1.57 -2.37 20.22
N GLU A 224 1.86 -1.98 18.98
CA GLU A 224 0.84 -1.70 17.97
C GLU A 224 0.05 -2.97 17.60
N ILE A 225 0.70 -4.14 17.46
CA ILE A 225 0.02 -5.42 17.21
C ILE A 225 -1.01 -5.71 18.30
N ALA A 226 -0.63 -5.58 19.58
CA ALA A 226 -1.55 -5.82 20.69
C ALA A 226 -2.77 -4.87 20.66
N LYS A 227 -2.53 -3.59 20.36
CA LYS A 227 -3.58 -2.57 20.20
C LYS A 227 -4.51 -2.88 19.03
N ILE A 228 -3.94 -3.21 17.85
CA ILE A 228 -4.69 -3.59 16.66
C ILE A 228 -5.58 -4.80 16.94
N LYS A 229 -5.02 -5.88 17.52
CA LYS A 229 -5.79 -7.09 17.85
C LYS A 229 -6.95 -6.79 18.81
N LYS A 230 -6.70 -5.97 19.85
CA LYS A 230 -7.74 -5.54 20.79
C LYS A 230 -8.84 -4.72 20.10
N ASN A 231 -8.49 -3.87 19.16
CA ASN A 231 -9.48 -3.10 18.39
C ASN A 231 -10.32 -4.03 17.50
N ILE A 232 -9.66 -4.90 16.74
CA ILE A 232 -10.31 -5.82 15.81
C ILE A 232 -11.20 -6.84 16.55
N SER A 233 -10.82 -7.30 17.75
CA SER A 233 -11.65 -8.24 18.53
C SER A 233 -13.02 -7.69 18.88
N LYS A 234 -13.15 -6.36 18.97
CA LYS A 234 -14.39 -5.65 19.28
C LYS A 234 -15.24 -5.28 18.06
N MET A 235 -14.78 -5.57 16.87
CA MET A 235 -15.52 -5.29 15.63
C MET A 235 -16.48 -6.45 15.36
N ASP A 236 -17.75 -6.15 15.13
CA ASP A 236 -18.76 -7.08 14.63
C ASP A 236 -18.93 -6.83 13.12
N PHE A 237 -19.02 -7.94 12.31
CA PHE A 237 -19.12 -7.90 10.85
C PHE A 237 -20.32 -8.68 10.35
#